data_49d619cb1c600fb9a105932cc6fea3b6
#
_entry.id   49d619cb1c600fb9a105932cc6fea3b6
#
_cell.length_a   1.000
_cell.length_b   1.000
_cell.length_c   1.000
_cell.angle_alpha   90.00
_cell.angle_beta   90.00
_cell.angle_gamma   90.00
#
_symmetry.space_group_name_H-M   'P 1'
#
loop_
_entity.id
_entity.type
_entity.pdbx_description
1 polymer ?
#
loop_
_entity_poly.entity_id
_entity_poly.type
_entity_poly.pdbx_seq_one_letter_code
_entity_poly.pdbx_strand_id
1 'polypeptide(L)'
;MKDIFKFLVGKYNEIDKPIFTKPYVDKTYDMLELARRLDKAPEETKPIFREAMETMAARIKAHQTIHDLLEKSDLPVLILYDLHILCSAGAASIDYVVLSNRFVLALSCPSQEDGFTAEESRASAAPGEHHHLSSSEHSALILTEMLRDEKLLNKKDLKMVWPITVLPEPSSDQTFDEPLGTFTSTQSRAYPEIRRAQTVRPADLIDYIKKLFQFDDAYTWVSNTDLYHISSALLTYDKKATDDGDKEEG
;
A
#
# COMPACT_ATOMS: atom_id res chain seq x y z
N MET A 1 -32.10 6.46 2.62
CA MET A 1 -32.98 5.30 2.83
C MET A 1 -33.02 4.29 1.65
N LYS A 2 -32.89 4.72 0.38
CA LYS A 2 -32.85 3.79 -0.77
C LYS A 2 -31.63 2.86 -0.81
N ASP A 3 -30.48 3.29 -0.26
CA ASP A 3 -29.24 2.51 -0.32
C ASP A 3 -29.18 1.38 0.70
N ILE A 4 -29.83 1.55 1.86
CA ILE A 4 -29.95 0.48 2.87
C ILE A 4 -30.79 -0.70 2.35
N PHE A 5 -31.83 -0.41 1.55
CA PHE A 5 -32.68 -1.46 0.97
C PHE A 5 -31.98 -2.27 -0.13
N LYS A 6 -31.08 -1.66 -0.89
CA LYS A 6 -30.27 -2.38 -1.87
C LYS A 6 -29.28 -3.33 -1.18
N PHE A 7 -28.73 -2.95 -0.04
CA PHE A 7 -27.86 -3.80 0.79
C PHE A 7 -28.57 -5.06 1.27
N LEU A 8 -29.85 -4.97 1.61
CA LEU A 8 -30.68 -6.10 2.08
C LEU A 8 -31.13 -7.06 0.96
N VAL A 9 -31.07 -6.68 -0.31
CA VAL A 9 -31.60 -7.46 -1.43
C VAL A 9 -30.51 -8.17 -2.26
N GLY A 10 -29.26 -8.24 -1.79
CA GLY A 10 -28.21 -9.05 -2.41
C GLY A 10 -27.67 -8.52 -3.75
N LYS A 11 -28.12 -7.35 -4.22
CA LYS A 11 -27.61 -6.72 -5.45
C LYS A 11 -26.31 -5.90 -5.26
N TYR A 12 -25.79 -5.80 -4.04
CA TYR A 12 -24.54 -5.12 -3.72
C TYR A 12 -23.30 -6.01 -3.76
N ASN A 13 -23.42 -7.28 -4.16
CA ASN A 13 -22.31 -8.22 -4.16
C ASN A 13 -21.44 -8.16 -5.42
N GLU A 14 -21.74 -7.30 -6.37
CA GLU A 14 -20.91 -7.14 -7.57
C GLU A 14 -20.01 -5.91 -7.40
N ILE A 15 -18.72 -6.16 -7.22
CA ILE A 15 -17.68 -5.13 -7.34
C ILE A 15 -17.30 -5.13 -8.81
N ASP A 16 -17.77 -4.15 -9.57
CA ASP A 16 -17.56 -4.00 -11.02
C ASP A 16 -16.54 -2.89 -11.35
N LYS A 17 -16.20 -2.08 -10.36
CA LYS A 17 -15.27 -0.96 -10.46
C LYS A 17 -14.61 -0.69 -9.11
N PRO A 18 -13.54 0.11 -9.06
CA PRO A 18 -12.88 0.47 -7.80
C PRO A 18 -13.82 1.17 -6.83
N ILE A 19 -13.81 0.72 -5.58
CA ILE A 19 -14.56 1.32 -4.48
C ILE A 19 -13.58 1.67 -3.36
N PHE A 20 -13.45 2.95 -3.07
CA PHE A 20 -12.64 3.43 -1.95
C PHE A 20 -13.44 3.30 -0.66
N THR A 21 -13.13 2.29 0.15
CA THR A 21 -13.75 2.08 1.47
C THR A 21 -13.09 2.92 2.56
N LYS A 22 -11.81 3.26 2.40
CA LYS A 22 -11.15 4.37 3.07
C LYS A 22 -10.70 5.36 2.00
N PRO A 23 -11.36 6.54 1.89
CA PRO A 23 -11.13 7.48 0.80
C PRO A 23 -9.74 8.11 0.89
N TYR A 24 -9.24 8.55 -0.25
CA TYR A 24 -8.06 9.40 -0.33
C TYR A 24 -8.29 10.72 0.42
N VAL A 25 -7.31 11.11 1.20
CA VAL A 25 -7.30 12.40 1.91
C VAL A 25 -6.16 13.24 1.34
N ASP A 26 -6.50 14.41 0.82
CA ASP A 26 -5.52 15.37 0.35
C ASP A 26 -4.77 15.99 1.55
N LYS A 27 -3.46 15.77 1.58
CA LYS A 27 -2.56 16.28 2.64
C LYS A 27 -2.04 17.70 2.35
N THR A 28 -2.67 18.44 1.44
CA THR A 28 -2.29 19.83 1.14
C THR A 28 -2.35 20.73 2.37
N TYR A 29 -3.26 20.44 3.31
CA TYR A 29 -3.33 21.17 4.57
C TYR A 29 -2.07 21.00 5.43
N ASP A 30 -1.52 19.79 5.52
CA ASP A 30 -0.30 19.51 6.27
C ASP A 30 0.89 20.26 5.66
N MET A 31 0.93 20.37 4.33
CA MET A 31 1.94 21.15 3.61
C MET A 31 1.82 22.65 3.90
N LEU A 32 0.59 23.20 3.99
CA LEU A 32 0.36 24.59 4.39
C LEU A 32 0.79 24.86 5.83
N GLU A 33 0.56 23.93 6.73
CA GLU A 33 1.02 24.06 8.12
C GLU A 33 2.55 24.02 8.20
N LEU A 34 3.20 23.16 7.42
CA LEU A 34 4.66 23.12 7.33
C LEU A 34 5.23 24.42 6.77
N ALA A 35 4.59 25.01 5.75
CA ALA A 35 4.96 26.32 5.22
C ALA A 35 4.84 27.44 6.28
N ARG A 36 3.79 27.43 7.09
CA ARG A 36 3.64 28.40 8.21
C ARG A 36 4.73 28.24 9.27
N ARG A 37 5.17 27.00 9.52
CA ARG A 37 6.31 26.74 10.44
C ARG A 37 7.61 27.24 9.85
N LEU A 38 7.84 27.04 8.55
CA LEU A 38 9.00 27.56 7.83
C LEU A 38 9.11 29.10 7.95
N ASP A 39 7.99 29.82 7.78
CA ASP A 39 7.96 31.29 7.87
C ASP A 39 8.39 31.80 9.26
N LYS A 40 8.07 31.04 10.31
CA LYS A 40 8.38 31.39 11.71
C LYS A 40 9.71 30.83 12.20
N ALA A 41 10.35 29.96 11.43
CA ALA A 41 11.55 29.24 11.84
C ALA A 41 12.79 30.15 11.83
N PRO A 42 13.74 29.94 12.76
CA PRO A 42 15.07 30.55 12.68
C PRO A 42 15.79 30.21 11.37
N GLU A 43 16.63 31.10 10.87
CA GLU A 43 17.34 30.88 9.59
C GLU A 43 18.14 29.57 9.54
N GLU A 44 18.69 29.15 10.69
CA GLU A 44 19.47 27.90 10.81
C GLU A 44 18.64 26.64 10.57
N THR A 45 17.33 26.66 10.87
CA THR A 45 16.43 25.51 10.74
C THR A 45 15.60 25.54 9.45
N LYS A 46 15.55 26.66 8.74
CA LYS A 46 14.80 26.80 7.48
C LYS A 46 15.17 25.76 6.41
N PRO A 47 16.45 25.36 6.22
CA PRO A 47 16.79 24.32 5.27
C PRO A 47 16.06 23.00 5.54
N ILE A 48 15.97 22.58 6.81
CA ILE A 48 15.28 21.35 7.24
C ILE A 48 13.80 21.39 6.86
N PHE A 49 13.12 22.53 7.10
CA PHE A 49 11.71 22.68 6.72
C PHE A 49 11.50 22.70 5.20
N ARG A 50 12.43 23.26 4.42
CA ARG A 50 12.35 23.23 2.95
C ARG A 50 12.47 21.82 2.42
N GLU A 51 13.45 21.05 2.89
CA GLU A 51 13.63 19.64 2.56
C GLU A 51 12.39 18.83 2.90
N ALA A 52 11.85 18.98 4.12
CA ALA A 52 10.62 18.33 4.53
C ALA A 52 9.40 18.70 3.64
N MET A 53 9.33 19.96 3.17
CA MET A 53 8.27 20.40 2.24
C MET A 53 8.44 19.78 0.86
N GLU A 54 9.66 19.67 0.35
CA GLU A 54 9.95 19.04 -0.95
C GLU A 54 9.59 17.56 -0.91
N THR A 55 10.01 16.85 0.13
CA THR A 55 9.66 15.45 0.38
C THR A 55 8.14 15.25 0.45
N MET A 56 7.45 16.08 1.23
CA MET A 56 5.99 16.02 1.36
C MET A 56 5.29 16.30 0.04
N ALA A 57 5.74 17.30 -0.74
CA ALA A 57 5.18 17.63 -2.04
C ALA A 57 5.33 16.47 -3.03
N ALA A 58 6.51 15.84 -3.07
CA ALA A 58 6.78 14.68 -3.90
C ALA A 58 5.86 13.50 -3.53
N ARG A 59 5.70 13.24 -2.21
CA ARG A 59 4.81 12.19 -1.69
C ARG A 59 3.34 12.45 -2.04
N ILE A 60 2.85 13.68 -1.84
CA ILE A 60 1.47 14.06 -2.20
C ILE A 60 1.24 13.82 -3.69
N LYS A 61 2.18 14.25 -4.56
CA LYS A 61 2.08 14.04 -6.00
C LYS A 61 2.05 12.56 -6.38
N ALA A 62 2.91 11.74 -5.78
CA ALA A 62 2.95 10.30 -6.02
C ALA A 62 1.63 9.64 -5.62
N HIS A 63 1.11 9.94 -4.43
CA HIS A 63 -0.17 9.42 -3.93
C HIS A 63 -1.33 9.86 -4.81
N GLN A 64 -1.38 11.14 -5.22
CA GLN A 64 -2.42 11.64 -6.13
C GLN A 64 -2.40 10.89 -7.47
N THR A 65 -1.21 10.68 -8.03
CA THR A 65 -1.04 9.92 -9.29
C THR A 65 -1.62 8.51 -9.16
N ILE A 66 -1.27 7.79 -8.08
CA ILE A 66 -1.76 6.43 -7.83
C ILE A 66 -3.29 6.43 -7.62
N HIS A 67 -3.79 7.38 -6.83
CA HIS A 67 -5.22 7.55 -6.60
C HIS A 67 -5.98 7.71 -7.92
N ASP A 68 -5.55 8.63 -8.78
CA ASP A 68 -6.15 8.91 -10.07
C ASP A 68 -6.14 7.70 -11.02
N LEU A 69 -5.03 6.93 -11.01
CA LEU A 69 -4.92 5.71 -11.81
C LEU A 69 -5.89 4.63 -11.32
N LEU A 70 -5.97 4.41 -10.01
CA LEU A 70 -6.88 3.44 -9.42
C LEU A 70 -8.35 3.85 -9.61
N GLU A 71 -8.70 5.11 -9.36
CA GLU A 71 -10.07 5.62 -9.49
C GLU A 71 -10.61 5.53 -10.92
N LYS A 72 -9.76 5.84 -11.91
CA LYS A 72 -10.12 5.80 -13.34
C LYS A 72 -10.07 4.41 -13.95
N SER A 73 -9.61 3.42 -13.19
CA SER A 73 -9.51 2.04 -13.67
C SER A 73 -10.90 1.36 -13.73
N ASP A 74 -10.93 0.21 -14.38
CA ASP A 74 -12.08 -0.70 -14.45
C ASP A 74 -11.88 -1.95 -13.55
N LEU A 75 -11.01 -1.83 -12.53
CA LEU A 75 -10.64 -2.95 -11.66
C LEU A 75 -11.77 -3.26 -10.66
N PRO A 76 -12.19 -4.52 -10.51
CA PRO A 76 -13.19 -4.92 -9.52
C PRO A 76 -12.56 -5.11 -8.13
N VAL A 77 -12.24 -4.00 -7.44
CA VAL A 77 -11.47 -3.99 -6.20
C VAL A 77 -12.05 -3.04 -5.14
N LEU A 78 -11.78 -3.35 -3.86
CA LEU A 78 -11.92 -2.40 -2.77
C LEU A 78 -10.57 -1.78 -2.46
N ILE A 79 -10.54 -0.50 -2.13
CA ILE A 79 -9.31 0.25 -1.89
C ILE A 79 -9.39 0.96 -0.54
N LEU A 80 -8.33 0.86 0.25
CA LEU A 80 -8.13 1.63 1.47
C LEU A 80 -6.85 2.45 1.30
N TYR A 81 -6.93 3.74 1.55
CA TYR A 81 -5.81 4.67 1.50
C TYR A 81 -5.27 4.95 2.90
N ASP A 82 -3.93 5.09 3.03
CA ASP A 82 -3.22 5.55 4.24
C ASP A 82 -3.67 4.77 5.49
N LEU A 83 -3.43 3.45 5.46
CA LEU A 83 -3.85 2.52 6.50
C LEU A 83 -2.73 2.33 7.52
N HIS A 84 -3.04 2.53 8.79
CA HIS A 84 -2.14 2.28 9.92
C HIS A 84 -2.61 1.03 10.65
N ILE A 85 -1.78 0.01 10.71
CA ILE A 85 -2.10 -1.27 11.37
C ILE A 85 -1.19 -1.42 12.57
N LEU A 86 -1.79 -1.72 13.73
CA LEU A 86 -1.09 -2.17 14.92
C LEU A 86 -1.66 -3.53 15.32
N CYS A 87 -0.83 -4.57 15.33
CA CYS A 87 -1.21 -5.93 15.71
C CYS A 87 -0.11 -6.61 16.54
N SER A 88 -0.32 -7.87 16.90
CA SER A 88 0.64 -8.65 17.71
C SER A 88 2.03 -8.78 17.07
N ALA A 89 2.12 -8.71 15.74
CA ALA A 89 3.37 -8.81 14.99
C ALA A 89 4.12 -7.46 14.83
N GLY A 90 3.50 -6.34 15.19
CA GLY A 90 4.08 -5.01 15.09
C GLY A 90 3.14 -3.99 14.46
N ALA A 91 3.73 -2.90 13.98
CA ALA A 91 3.01 -1.79 13.35
C ALA A 91 3.48 -1.59 11.90
N ALA A 92 2.57 -1.20 11.02
CA ALA A 92 2.88 -0.79 9.66
C ALA A 92 1.96 0.33 9.18
N SER A 93 2.53 1.23 8.37
CA SER A 93 1.77 2.19 7.57
C SER A 93 1.78 1.72 6.12
N ILE A 94 0.62 1.63 5.50
CA ILE A 94 0.44 1.13 4.14
C ILE A 94 -0.25 2.21 3.32
N ASP A 95 0.41 2.70 2.28
CA ASP A 95 -0.12 3.81 1.50
C ASP A 95 -1.44 3.43 0.80
N TYR A 96 -1.51 2.22 0.23
CA TYR A 96 -2.75 1.66 -0.32
C TYR A 96 -2.85 0.17 -0.06
N VAL A 97 -4.01 -0.27 0.38
CA VAL A 97 -4.40 -1.69 0.37
C VAL A 97 -5.45 -1.87 -0.73
N VAL A 98 -5.18 -2.77 -1.68
CA VAL A 98 -6.12 -3.13 -2.74
C VAL A 98 -6.60 -4.56 -2.51
N LEU A 99 -7.89 -4.71 -2.26
CA LEU A 99 -8.53 -5.98 -1.98
C LEU A 99 -9.28 -6.49 -3.20
N SER A 100 -8.99 -7.70 -3.62
CA SER A 100 -9.77 -8.42 -4.62
C SER A 100 -10.12 -9.82 -4.13
N ASN A 101 -11.03 -10.49 -4.80
CA ASN A 101 -11.34 -11.90 -4.50
C ASN A 101 -10.23 -12.88 -4.90
N ARG A 102 -9.14 -12.41 -5.49
CA ARG A 102 -8.00 -13.21 -5.94
C ARG A 102 -6.69 -12.88 -5.24
N PHE A 103 -6.51 -11.64 -4.77
CA PHE A 103 -5.29 -11.18 -4.13
C PHE A 103 -5.56 -9.98 -3.21
N VAL A 104 -4.60 -9.71 -2.37
CA VAL A 104 -4.48 -8.48 -1.57
C VAL A 104 -3.17 -7.81 -1.94
N LEU A 105 -3.18 -6.52 -2.26
CA LEU A 105 -1.94 -5.77 -2.52
C LEU A 105 -1.67 -4.82 -1.35
N ALA A 106 -0.43 -4.84 -0.88
CA ALA A 106 0.13 -3.83 -0.01
C ALA A 106 1.02 -2.92 -0.86
N LEU A 107 0.53 -1.75 -1.25
CA LEU A 107 1.27 -0.80 -2.06
C LEU A 107 2.01 0.19 -1.16
N SER A 108 3.30 0.38 -1.41
CA SER A 108 4.13 1.43 -0.84
C SER A 108 4.59 2.38 -1.94
N CYS A 109 4.50 3.67 -1.67
CA CYS A 109 4.89 4.75 -2.58
C CYS A 109 6.03 5.56 -1.93
N PRO A 110 7.27 5.02 -1.90
CA PRO A 110 8.39 5.71 -1.27
C PRO A 110 8.65 7.04 -1.97
N SER A 111 9.06 8.05 -1.21
CA SER A 111 9.64 9.26 -1.77
C SER A 111 11.03 8.97 -2.33
N GLN A 112 11.51 9.77 -3.29
CA GLN A 112 12.88 9.63 -3.82
C GLN A 112 13.96 9.78 -2.73
N GLU A 113 13.63 10.47 -1.64
CA GLU A 113 14.55 10.79 -0.54
C GLU A 113 14.61 9.69 0.53
N ASP A 114 13.70 8.73 0.52
CA ASP A 114 13.76 7.57 1.43
C ASP A 114 14.96 6.65 1.16
N GLY A 115 15.94 7.12 0.35
CA GLY A 115 17.17 6.38 0.03
C GLY A 115 16.90 5.10 -0.75
N PHE A 116 15.69 4.96 -1.29
CA PHE A 116 15.31 3.79 -2.06
C PHE A 116 16.08 3.80 -3.38
N THR A 117 17.26 3.20 -3.36
CA THR A 117 18.00 2.90 -4.58
C THR A 117 17.49 1.56 -5.11
N ALA A 118 17.32 1.46 -6.43
CA ALA A 118 17.06 0.17 -7.09
C ALA A 118 18.15 -0.88 -6.74
N GLU A 119 19.29 -0.44 -6.22
CA GLU A 119 20.39 -1.26 -5.70
C GLU A 119 20.06 -1.93 -4.36
N GLU A 120 19.31 -1.30 -3.45
CA GLU A 120 18.89 -1.95 -2.19
C GLU A 120 17.92 -3.10 -2.43
N SER A 121 17.07 -3.00 -3.45
CA SER A 121 16.28 -4.16 -3.92
C SER A 121 17.16 -5.28 -4.49
N ARG A 122 18.36 -4.96 -5.01
CA ARG A 122 19.34 -5.92 -5.57
C ARG A 122 20.33 -6.44 -4.53
N ALA A 123 20.76 -5.61 -3.57
CA ALA A 123 21.73 -5.95 -2.52
C ALA A 123 21.24 -7.07 -1.58
N SER A 124 19.95 -7.24 -1.45
CA SER A 124 19.31 -8.35 -0.76
C SER A 124 19.62 -9.75 -1.37
N ALA A 125 20.40 -9.82 -2.45
CA ALA A 125 20.70 -11.06 -3.16
C ALA A 125 22.03 -11.73 -2.77
N ALA A 126 22.87 -11.10 -1.94
CA ALA A 126 24.15 -11.69 -1.53
C ALA A 126 23.94 -12.83 -0.51
N PRO A 127 24.57 -14.00 -0.69
CA PRO A 127 24.44 -15.11 0.26
C PRO A 127 25.21 -14.81 1.54
N GLY A 128 24.48 -14.63 2.65
CA GLY A 128 25.05 -14.51 4.00
C GLY A 128 24.69 -13.27 4.80
N GLU A 129 24.02 -12.28 4.21
CA GLU A 129 23.55 -11.11 4.95
C GLU A 129 22.15 -11.31 5.53
N HIS A 130 21.89 -10.75 6.71
CA HIS A 130 20.56 -10.68 7.29
C HIS A 130 19.67 -9.88 6.34
N HIS A 131 18.76 -10.56 5.65
CA HIS A 131 17.81 -9.91 4.74
C HIS A 131 16.89 -8.98 5.54
N HIS A 132 17.12 -7.68 5.44
CA HIS A 132 16.15 -6.70 5.88
C HIS A 132 14.97 -6.73 4.91
N LEU A 133 13.75 -6.81 5.46
CA LEU A 133 12.54 -6.65 4.67
C LEU A 133 12.49 -5.22 4.13
N SER A 134 12.13 -5.07 2.86
CA SER A 134 11.76 -3.76 2.34
C SER A 134 10.50 -3.23 3.05
N SER A 135 10.24 -1.93 2.98
CA SER A 135 9.06 -1.33 3.61
C SER A 135 7.77 -2.00 3.14
N SER A 136 7.63 -2.31 1.85
CA SER A 136 6.46 -2.99 1.30
C SER A 136 6.35 -4.47 1.75
N GLU A 137 7.47 -5.18 1.89
CA GLU A 137 7.48 -6.55 2.43
C GLU A 137 7.12 -6.56 3.92
N HIS A 138 7.63 -5.60 4.69
CA HIS A 138 7.25 -5.44 6.09
C HIS A 138 5.75 -5.14 6.23
N SER A 139 5.22 -4.23 5.43
CA SER A 139 3.79 -3.91 5.39
C SER A 139 2.93 -5.12 5.03
N ALA A 140 3.37 -5.92 4.05
CA ALA A 140 2.68 -7.16 3.67
C ALA A 140 2.72 -8.21 4.78
N LEU A 141 3.84 -8.30 5.53
CA LEU A 141 3.95 -9.19 6.69
C LEU A 141 2.93 -8.82 7.76
N ILE A 142 2.92 -7.56 8.20
CA ILE A 142 2.00 -7.08 9.24
C ILE A 142 0.54 -7.24 8.79
N LEU A 143 0.23 -6.93 7.53
CA LEU A 143 -1.10 -7.13 6.96
C LEU A 143 -1.51 -8.62 6.97
N THR A 144 -0.59 -9.53 6.60
CA THR A 144 -0.82 -10.97 6.61
C THR A 144 -1.10 -11.49 8.02
N GLU A 145 -0.29 -11.06 9.01
CA GLU A 145 -0.47 -11.45 10.41
C GLU A 145 -1.80 -10.95 10.97
N MET A 146 -2.14 -9.68 10.72
CA MET A 146 -3.43 -9.11 11.11
C MET A 146 -4.60 -9.91 10.52
N LEU A 147 -4.58 -10.22 9.22
CA LEU A 147 -5.62 -11.00 8.57
C LEU A 147 -5.72 -12.43 9.13
N ARG A 148 -4.60 -12.99 9.57
CA ARG A 148 -4.55 -14.30 10.22
C ARG A 148 -5.11 -14.27 11.64
N ASP A 149 -4.74 -13.28 12.43
CA ASP A 149 -5.22 -13.10 13.81
C ASP A 149 -6.76 -12.95 13.84
N GLU A 150 -7.31 -12.23 12.88
CA GLU A 150 -8.77 -12.08 12.69
C GLU A 150 -9.43 -13.31 12.02
N LYS A 151 -8.66 -14.37 11.70
CA LYS A 151 -9.14 -15.57 11.00
C LYS A 151 -9.77 -15.28 9.62
N LEU A 152 -9.40 -14.17 9.01
CA LEU A 152 -9.83 -13.76 7.67
C LEU A 152 -8.98 -14.40 6.57
N LEU A 153 -7.82 -14.95 6.95
CA LEU A 153 -6.87 -15.60 6.04
C LEU A 153 -6.55 -17.01 6.54
N ASN A 154 -6.77 -18.01 5.72
CA ASN A 154 -6.39 -19.38 6.03
C ASN A 154 -4.91 -19.62 5.67
N LYS A 155 -4.29 -20.68 6.24
CA LYS A 155 -2.89 -21.03 5.94
C LYS A 155 -2.59 -21.20 4.45
N LYS A 156 -3.54 -21.70 3.66
CA LYS A 156 -3.39 -21.85 2.21
C LYS A 156 -3.41 -20.53 1.45
N ASP A 157 -3.98 -19.50 2.06
CA ASP A 157 -4.22 -18.18 1.44
C ASP A 157 -3.11 -17.16 1.79
N LEU A 158 -2.09 -17.54 2.57
CA LEU A 158 -0.98 -16.67 2.99
C LEU A 158 -0.24 -16.02 1.81
N LYS A 159 -0.19 -16.71 0.66
CA LYS A 159 0.44 -16.21 -0.57
C LYS A 159 -0.40 -15.20 -1.34
N MET A 160 -1.60 -14.85 -0.86
CA MET A 160 -2.49 -13.90 -1.52
C MET A 160 -2.10 -12.44 -1.27
N VAL A 161 -1.28 -12.16 -0.27
CA VAL A 161 -0.78 -10.81 0.00
C VAL A 161 0.48 -10.55 -0.83
N TRP A 162 0.41 -9.52 -1.67
CA TRP A 162 1.48 -9.12 -2.59
C TRP A 162 2.03 -7.75 -2.21
N PRO A 163 3.29 -7.67 -1.76
CA PRO A 163 3.96 -6.40 -1.56
C PRO A 163 4.34 -5.78 -2.90
N ILE A 164 3.99 -4.52 -3.10
CA ILE A 164 4.32 -3.77 -4.31
C ILE A 164 4.89 -2.41 -3.92
N THR A 165 6.04 -2.09 -4.50
CA THR A 165 6.62 -0.75 -4.42
C THR A 165 6.33 -0.02 -5.72
N VAL A 166 5.60 1.09 -5.63
CA VAL A 166 5.35 1.95 -6.78
C VAL A 166 6.37 3.07 -6.76
N LEU A 167 7.32 3.03 -7.72
CA LEU A 167 8.35 4.06 -7.81
C LEU A 167 7.75 5.39 -8.27
N PRO A 168 8.26 6.51 -7.75
CA PRO A 168 7.94 7.81 -8.34
C PRO A 168 8.39 7.84 -9.80
N GLU A 169 7.72 8.66 -10.63
CA GLU A 169 8.16 8.86 -12.00
C GLU A 169 9.61 9.35 -12.01
N PRO A 170 10.49 8.74 -12.82
CA PRO A 170 11.88 9.17 -12.87
C PRO A 170 11.96 10.63 -13.31
N SER A 171 12.80 11.40 -12.64
CA SER A 171 13.31 12.63 -13.24
C SER A 171 13.96 12.25 -14.58
N SER A 172 13.83 13.09 -15.59
CA SER A 172 14.10 12.85 -17.03
C SER A 172 15.40 12.13 -17.40
N ASP A 173 16.31 11.91 -16.46
CA ASP A 173 17.64 11.37 -16.67
C ASP A 173 17.84 9.92 -16.19
N GLN A 174 16.83 9.29 -15.58
CA GLN A 174 16.92 7.90 -15.12
C GLN A 174 16.25 6.95 -16.14
N THR A 175 17.06 6.29 -16.96
CA THR A 175 16.60 5.18 -17.79
C THR A 175 16.59 3.89 -16.97
N PHE A 176 15.41 3.31 -16.77
CA PHE A 176 15.29 1.96 -16.22
C PHE A 176 15.46 0.95 -17.37
N ASP A 177 16.64 0.32 -17.46
CA ASP A 177 17.00 -0.61 -18.54
C ASP A 177 16.39 -2.03 -18.40
N GLU A 178 15.60 -2.30 -17.37
CA GLU A 178 14.98 -3.64 -17.21
C GLU A 178 13.50 -3.64 -17.54
N PRO A 179 13.01 -4.68 -18.25
CA PRO A 179 11.59 -4.86 -18.46
C PRO A 179 10.91 -5.09 -17.11
N LEU A 180 10.30 -4.04 -16.59
CA LEU A 180 9.45 -4.09 -15.40
C LEU A 180 8.30 -5.07 -15.66
N GLY A 181 8.26 -6.15 -14.88
CA GLY A 181 7.10 -7.04 -14.90
C GLY A 181 7.33 -8.48 -15.30
N THR A 182 8.53 -9.02 -15.17
CA THR A 182 8.67 -10.46 -15.04
C THR A 182 8.10 -10.86 -13.66
N PHE A 183 6.93 -11.49 -13.67
CA PHE A 183 6.35 -12.11 -12.49
C PHE A 183 7.32 -13.17 -11.96
N THR A 184 8.23 -12.78 -11.10
CA THR A 184 9.02 -13.75 -10.36
C THR A 184 8.20 -14.14 -9.13
N SER A 185 7.65 -15.34 -9.12
CA SER A 185 6.97 -15.94 -7.96
C SER A 185 7.95 -16.27 -6.83
N THR A 186 9.07 -15.54 -6.74
CA THR A 186 10.10 -15.77 -5.74
C THR A 186 9.56 -15.39 -4.37
N GLN A 187 9.49 -16.37 -3.49
CA GLN A 187 9.21 -16.18 -2.07
C GLN A 187 10.41 -15.48 -1.42
N SER A 188 10.16 -14.67 -0.39
CA SER A 188 11.23 -14.18 0.47
C SER A 188 11.96 -15.38 1.08
N ARG A 189 13.30 -15.39 1.03
CA ARG A 189 14.09 -16.45 1.65
C ARG A 189 14.00 -16.44 3.18
N ALA A 190 13.85 -15.26 3.77
CA ALA A 190 13.72 -15.07 5.21
C ALA A 190 12.31 -15.39 5.73
N TYR A 191 11.30 -15.12 4.91
CA TYR A 191 9.89 -15.33 5.25
C TYR A 191 9.21 -16.02 4.06
N PRO A 192 9.25 -17.38 4.01
CA PRO A 192 8.72 -18.14 2.86
C PRO A 192 7.20 -18.00 2.66
N GLU A 193 6.52 -17.47 3.64
CA GLU A 193 5.08 -17.14 3.62
C GLU A 193 4.77 -15.81 2.92
N ILE A 194 5.78 -14.96 2.66
CA ILE A 194 5.59 -13.65 2.03
C ILE A 194 6.25 -13.65 0.66
N ARG A 195 5.58 -13.04 -0.31
CA ARG A 195 6.16 -12.81 -1.63
C ARG A 195 7.20 -11.68 -1.55
N ARG A 196 8.20 -11.72 -2.42
CA ARG A 196 9.11 -10.60 -2.61
C ARG A 196 8.37 -9.41 -3.19
N ALA A 197 8.74 -8.23 -2.72
CA ALA A 197 8.21 -6.98 -3.27
C ALA A 197 8.51 -6.89 -4.78
N GLN A 198 7.51 -6.51 -5.52
CA GLN A 198 7.64 -6.18 -6.93
C GLN A 198 7.68 -4.66 -7.08
N THR A 199 8.58 -4.19 -7.93
CA THR A 199 8.70 -2.77 -8.24
C THR A 199 7.96 -2.47 -9.53
N VAL A 200 7.06 -1.47 -9.48
CA VAL A 200 6.19 -1.10 -10.61
C VAL A 200 6.22 0.40 -10.80
N ARG A 201 6.25 0.87 -12.05
CA ARG A 201 6.06 2.30 -12.35
C ARG A 201 4.57 2.67 -12.27
N PRO A 202 4.21 3.92 -11.94
CA PRO A 202 2.81 4.35 -11.95
C PRO A 202 2.10 4.03 -13.27
N ALA A 203 2.75 4.30 -14.41
CA ALA A 203 2.19 4.04 -15.73
C ALA A 203 1.85 2.56 -16.00
N ASP A 204 2.57 1.64 -15.37
CA ASP A 204 2.40 0.19 -15.56
C ASP A 204 1.52 -0.45 -14.49
N LEU A 205 1.12 0.29 -13.45
CA LEU A 205 0.44 -0.24 -12.27
C LEU A 205 -0.88 -0.97 -12.62
N ILE A 206 -1.73 -0.34 -13.41
CA ILE A 206 -3.05 -0.90 -13.75
C ILE A 206 -2.89 -2.17 -14.59
N ASP A 207 -2.00 -2.17 -15.57
CA ASP A 207 -1.73 -3.34 -16.40
C ASP A 207 -1.10 -4.47 -15.58
N TYR A 208 -0.25 -4.13 -14.61
CA TYR A 208 0.29 -5.09 -13.66
C TYR A 208 -0.83 -5.76 -12.84
N ILE A 209 -1.74 -4.96 -12.27
CA ILE A 209 -2.88 -5.49 -11.51
C ILE A 209 -3.77 -6.36 -12.40
N LYS A 210 -4.06 -5.95 -13.65
CA LYS A 210 -4.82 -6.77 -14.61
C LYS A 210 -4.16 -8.12 -14.89
N LYS A 211 -2.84 -8.17 -14.99
CA LYS A 211 -2.09 -9.43 -15.13
C LYS A 211 -2.23 -10.33 -13.90
N LEU A 212 -2.29 -9.77 -12.68
CA LEU A 212 -2.53 -10.56 -11.46
C LEU A 212 -3.88 -11.27 -11.49
N PHE A 213 -4.91 -10.67 -12.08
CA PHE A 213 -6.21 -11.34 -12.26
C PHE A 213 -6.14 -12.53 -13.24
N GLN A 214 -5.17 -12.56 -14.13
CA GLN A 214 -4.96 -13.61 -15.12
C GLN A 214 -3.97 -14.69 -14.67
N PHE A 215 -3.33 -14.50 -13.50
CA PHE A 215 -2.32 -15.42 -13.01
C PHE A 215 -2.95 -16.77 -12.66
N ASP A 216 -2.40 -17.87 -13.20
CA ASP A 216 -2.99 -19.23 -13.07
C ASP A 216 -3.14 -19.70 -11.63
N ASP A 217 -2.23 -19.26 -10.72
CA ASP A 217 -2.30 -19.57 -9.30
C ASP A 217 -3.34 -18.75 -8.54
N ALA A 218 -3.94 -17.74 -9.20
CA ALA A 218 -4.93 -16.87 -8.57
C ALA A 218 -6.31 -17.54 -8.59
N TYR A 219 -6.65 -18.24 -7.53
CA TYR A 219 -8.01 -18.73 -7.30
C TYR A 219 -8.84 -17.71 -6.51
N THR A 220 -10.14 -17.80 -6.62
CA THR A 220 -11.04 -17.01 -5.76
C THR A 220 -10.94 -17.53 -4.34
N TRP A 221 -10.35 -16.73 -3.44
CA TRP A 221 -10.11 -17.10 -2.04
C TRP A 221 -11.24 -16.69 -1.12
N VAL A 222 -11.94 -15.60 -1.46
CA VAL A 222 -13.09 -15.09 -0.71
C VAL A 222 -14.18 -14.59 -1.65
N SER A 223 -15.40 -14.51 -1.14
CA SER A 223 -16.50 -13.87 -1.83
C SER A 223 -16.40 -12.33 -1.77
N ASN A 224 -17.13 -11.63 -2.64
CA ASN A 224 -17.22 -10.18 -2.57
C ASN A 224 -17.81 -9.69 -1.23
N THR A 225 -18.71 -10.45 -0.62
CA THR A 225 -19.24 -10.14 0.72
C THR A 225 -18.14 -10.18 1.77
N ASP A 226 -17.28 -11.21 1.71
CA ASP A 226 -16.17 -11.33 2.65
C ASP A 226 -15.13 -10.20 2.47
N LEU A 227 -14.95 -9.69 1.24
CA LEU A 227 -14.08 -8.53 1.00
C LEU A 227 -14.54 -7.29 1.78
N TYR A 228 -15.85 -7.04 1.86
CA TYR A 228 -16.37 -5.95 2.68
C TYR A 228 -16.15 -6.18 4.18
N HIS A 229 -16.24 -7.44 4.65
CA HIS A 229 -15.90 -7.78 6.04
C HIS A 229 -14.42 -7.56 6.33
N ILE A 230 -13.53 -7.97 5.42
CA ILE A 230 -12.09 -7.73 5.51
C ILE A 230 -11.80 -6.23 5.56
N SER A 231 -12.40 -5.47 4.65
CA SER A 231 -12.25 -4.02 4.63
C SER A 231 -12.70 -3.36 5.93
N SER A 232 -13.82 -3.80 6.50
CA SER A 232 -14.33 -3.30 7.78
C SER A 232 -13.42 -3.64 8.96
N ALA A 233 -12.83 -4.84 8.96
CA ALA A 233 -11.84 -5.24 9.96
C ALA A 233 -10.59 -4.35 9.88
N LEU A 234 -10.05 -4.12 8.68
CA LEU A 234 -8.91 -3.22 8.46
C LEU A 234 -9.18 -1.80 8.97
N LEU A 235 -10.36 -1.25 8.71
CA LEU A 235 -10.76 0.07 9.23
C LEU A 235 -10.86 0.11 10.76
N THR A 236 -11.15 -1.00 11.39
CA THR A 236 -11.19 -1.09 12.86
C THR A 236 -9.78 -1.07 13.45
N TYR A 237 -8.83 -1.75 12.80
CA TYR A 237 -7.42 -1.73 13.19
C TYR A 237 -6.79 -0.35 12.99
N ASP A 238 -7.10 0.32 11.89
CA ASP A 238 -6.65 1.68 11.59
C ASP A 238 -7.08 2.68 12.69
N LYS A 239 -8.32 2.62 13.17
CA LYS A 239 -8.80 3.46 14.26
C LYS A 239 -8.07 3.19 15.58
N LYS A 240 -7.83 1.93 15.92
CA LYS A 240 -7.08 1.57 17.12
C LYS A 240 -5.67 2.13 17.11
N ALA A 241 -4.98 2.03 15.98
CA ALA A 241 -3.62 2.54 15.84
C ALA A 241 -3.55 4.07 16.02
N THR A 242 -4.53 4.82 15.51
CA THR A 242 -4.59 6.28 15.69
C THR A 242 -4.91 6.68 17.13
N ASP A 243 -5.85 6.00 17.78
CA ASP A 243 -6.23 6.30 19.17
C ASP A 243 -5.09 6.02 20.18
N ASP A 244 -4.27 5.00 19.93
CA ASP A 244 -3.13 4.67 20.79
C ASP A 244 -1.95 5.65 20.57
N GLY A 245 -1.76 6.16 19.37
CA GLY A 245 -0.76 7.19 19.06
C GLY A 245 -1.00 8.51 19.78
N ASP A 246 -2.26 8.93 19.90
CA ASP A 246 -2.64 10.17 20.60
C ASP A 246 -2.44 10.12 22.13
N LYS A 247 -2.26 8.93 22.72
CA LYS A 247 -2.04 8.77 24.17
C LYS A 247 -0.57 8.84 24.59
N GLU A 248 0.36 8.64 23.67
CA GLU A 248 1.79 8.69 23.98
C GLU A 248 2.37 10.11 23.93
N GLU A 249 1.66 11.08 23.36
CA GLU A 249 2.10 12.49 23.26
C GLU A 249 1.52 13.40 24.37
N GLY A 250 0.88 12.88 25.39
CA GLY A 250 0.34 13.57 26.58
C GLY A 250 1.26 13.41 27.79
#